data_80b543ab3dca1e2d2b5d9946257aa9c8
#
_entry.id   80b543ab3dca1e2d2b5d9946257aa9c8
#
_cell.length_a   1.000
_cell.length_b   1.000
_cell.length_c   1.000
_cell.angle_alpha   90.00
_cell.angle_beta   90.00
_cell.angle_gamma   90.00
#
_symmetry.space_group_name_H-M   'P 1'
#
loop_
_entity.id
_entity.type
_entity.pdbx_description
1 polymer ?
#
loop_
_entity_poly.entity_id
_entity_poly.type
_entity_poly.pdbx_seq_one_letter_code
_entity_poly.pdbx_strand_id
1 'polypeptide(L)'
;IDPLEQQFQWSQGGIGFTYALCSIVSALVSPWAGNIGDRFGAKRAMILGTSLFLVGMILTAYITELWHFWITYGLVLGVAQAIFLVPLIPAAMIWFRRHLGLAMGLVMASWGLGPALATPLIAYMLDVLGWKSSFLVLGIASFALMLVLIAMFRNRPGDISVLAYGTEPDDPPLSDRLPPLELLEEFKGHMRRTGAYWNMSSIHFLGCVGHAVILIWIIPMATQGGLTLVGASLIITVMSVVSIVTRLTTPLLCERFGVRRIMTGFYVLQGTPVLLLFAPEIPGVFYIFAVAFGVGYGGETGGFPILNRKYFGHAPMGGAHGFQM
;
A
#
# COMPACT_ATOMS: atom_id res chain seq x y z
N ILE A 1 -14.51 -9.53 -10.39
CA ILE A 1 -15.94 -9.51 -10.03
C ILE A 1 -16.70 -10.40 -10.99
N ASP A 2 -16.67 -10.13 -12.31
CA ASP A 2 -17.49 -10.77 -13.32
C ASP A 2 -17.46 -12.31 -13.34
N PRO A 3 -16.31 -13.01 -13.23
CA PRO A 3 -16.30 -14.47 -13.22
C PRO A 3 -17.03 -15.08 -12.00
N LEU A 4 -16.96 -14.43 -10.84
CA LEU A 4 -17.65 -14.91 -9.63
C LEU A 4 -19.15 -14.61 -9.68
N GLU A 5 -19.53 -13.44 -10.20
CA GLU A 5 -20.93 -13.09 -10.43
C GLU A 5 -21.60 -14.07 -11.40
N GLN A 6 -20.94 -14.38 -12.51
CA GLN A 6 -21.47 -15.31 -13.52
C GLN A 6 -21.63 -16.74 -12.97
N GLN A 7 -20.67 -17.21 -12.17
CA GLN A 7 -20.68 -18.58 -11.67
C GLN A 7 -21.62 -18.79 -10.49
N PHE A 8 -21.61 -17.84 -9.53
CA PHE A 8 -22.33 -18.01 -8.25
C PHE A 8 -23.58 -17.18 -8.15
N GLN A 9 -23.86 -16.31 -9.11
CA GLN A 9 -25.00 -15.36 -9.11
C GLN A 9 -25.00 -14.43 -7.87
N TRP A 10 -23.80 -14.14 -7.33
CA TRP A 10 -23.68 -13.23 -6.21
C TRP A 10 -23.80 -11.78 -6.68
N SER A 11 -24.34 -10.92 -5.83
CA SER A 11 -24.43 -9.50 -6.15
C SER A 11 -23.03 -8.86 -6.24
N GLN A 12 -22.85 -7.95 -7.18
CA GLN A 12 -21.61 -7.17 -7.31
C GLN A 12 -21.25 -6.44 -6.02
N GLY A 13 -22.27 -5.94 -5.28
CA GLY A 13 -22.07 -5.32 -3.98
C GLY A 13 -21.50 -6.27 -2.93
N GLY A 14 -21.97 -7.53 -2.89
CA GLY A 14 -21.45 -8.55 -1.98
C GLY A 14 -20.02 -8.95 -2.29
N ILE A 15 -19.68 -9.05 -3.58
CA ILE A 15 -18.29 -9.31 -4.03
C ILE A 15 -17.40 -8.09 -3.73
N GLY A 16 -17.86 -6.88 -4.03
CA GLY A 16 -17.13 -5.64 -3.77
C GLY A 16 -16.91 -5.38 -2.27
N PHE A 17 -17.87 -5.76 -1.43
CA PHE A 17 -17.76 -5.69 0.03
C PHE A 17 -16.58 -6.49 0.56
N THR A 18 -16.20 -7.60 -0.09
CA THR A 18 -15.05 -8.42 0.29
C THR A 18 -13.74 -7.62 0.22
N TYR A 19 -13.58 -6.77 -0.80
CA TYR A 19 -12.41 -5.88 -0.90
C TYR A 19 -12.43 -4.81 0.21
N ALA A 20 -13.58 -4.21 0.46
CA ALA A 20 -13.73 -3.26 1.56
C ALA A 20 -13.41 -3.92 2.92
N LEU A 21 -13.90 -5.13 3.14
CA LEU A 21 -13.62 -5.92 4.35
C LEU A 21 -12.12 -6.20 4.49
N CYS A 22 -11.44 -6.61 3.41
CA CYS A 22 -9.99 -6.82 3.37
C CYS A 22 -9.23 -5.56 3.82
N SER A 23 -9.61 -4.41 3.29
CA SER A 23 -9.00 -3.12 3.62
C SER A 23 -9.25 -2.72 5.08
N ILE A 24 -10.48 -2.88 5.58
CA ILE A 24 -10.85 -2.61 6.98
C ILE A 24 -10.07 -3.52 7.93
N VAL A 25 -10.01 -4.81 7.65
CA VAL A 25 -9.28 -5.79 8.47
C VAL A 25 -7.79 -5.46 8.46
N SER A 26 -7.22 -5.15 7.29
CA SER A 26 -5.83 -4.72 7.17
C SER A 26 -5.55 -3.49 8.03
N ALA A 27 -6.39 -2.47 7.97
CA ALA A 27 -6.25 -1.26 8.77
C ALA A 27 -6.34 -1.56 10.28
N LEU A 28 -7.32 -2.35 10.71
CA LEU A 28 -7.48 -2.73 12.12
C LEU A 28 -6.29 -3.52 12.65
N VAL A 29 -5.72 -4.43 11.85
CA VAL A 29 -4.58 -5.28 12.24
C VAL A 29 -3.24 -4.55 12.14
N SER A 30 -3.14 -3.49 11.35
CA SER A 30 -1.90 -2.75 11.10
C SER A 30 -1.11 -2.33 12.35
N PRO A 31 -1.73 -1.85 13.45
CA PRO A 31 -0.99 -1.51 14.68
C PRO A 31 -0.32 -2.73 15.33
N TRP A 32 -0.98 -3.89 15.30
CA TRP A 32 -0.40 -5.15 15.81
C TRP A 32 0.68 -5.69 14.87
N ALA A 33 0.47 -5.59 13.56
CA ALA A 33 1.46 -5.95 12.55
C ALA A 33 2.76 -5.15 12.72
N GLY A 34 2.65 -3.84 12.94
CA GLY A 34 3.79 -2.98 13.26
C GLY A 34 4.51 -3.42 14.54
N ASN A 35 3.76 -3.76 15.60
CA ASN A 35 4.34 -4.27 16.84
C ASN A 35 5.06 -5.62 16.66
N ILE A 36 4.53 -6.51 15.81
CA ILE A 36 5.20 -7.78 15.45
C ILE A 36 6.54 -7.48 14.77
N GLY A 37 6.56 -6.53 13.83
CA GLY A 37 7.78 -6.08 13.17
C GLY A 37 8.81 -5.49 14.14
N ASP A 38 8.36 -4.65 15.08
CA ASP A 38 9.20 -4.02 16.09
C ASP A 38 9.79 -5.04 17.08
N ARG A 39 9.03 -6.09 17.45
CA ARG A 39 9.44 -7.12 18.44
C ARG A 39 10.27 -8.24 17.84
N PHE A 40 9.89 -8.74 16.67
CA PHE A 40 10.47 -9.97 16.10
C PHE A 40 11.30 -9.70 14.85
N GLY A 41 11.32 -8.46 14.39
CA GLY A 41 11.95 -8.03 13.14
C GLY A 41 11.06 -8.22 11.92
N ALA A 42 11.23 -7.33 10.93
CA ALA A 42 10.40 -7.29 9.73
C ALA A 42 10.48 -8.60 8.92
N LYS A 43 11.65 -9.25 8.85
CA LYS A 43 11.82 -10.51 8.10
C LYS A 43 10.88 -11.61 8.58
N ARG A 44 10.76 -11.81 9.90
CA ARG A 44 9.87 -12.83 10.47
C ARG A 44 8.40 -12.47 10.25
N ALA A 45 8.05 -11.20 10.40
CA ALA A 45 6.70 -10.71 10.10
C ALA A 45 6.34 -10.95 8.63
N MET A 46 7.23 -10.63 7.69
CA MET A 46 7.00 -10.88 6.26
C MET A 46 6.83 -12.37 5.94
N ILE A 47 7.60 -13.28 6.56
CA ILE A 47 7.41 -14.73 6.40
C ILE A 47 6.01 -15.14 6.84
N LEU A 48 5.57 -14.68 8.02
CA LEU A 48 4.24 -14.98 8.55
C LEU A 48 3.14 -14.43 7.62
N GLY A 49 3.24 -13.16 7.21
CA GLY A 49 2.29 -12.52 6.29
C GLY A 49 2.20 -13.25 4.95
N THR A 50 3.35 -13.61 4.36
CA THR A 50 3.42 -14.35 3.10
C THR A 50 2.82 -15.75 3.22
N SER A 51 3.03 -16.45 4.35
CA SER A 51 2.42 -17.76 4.60
C SER A 51 0.89 -17.67 4.74
N LEU A 52 0.39 -16.66 5.47
CA LEU A 52 -1.04 -16.39 5.56
C LEU A 52 -1.64 -16.01 4.22
N PHE A 53 -0.91 -15.24 3.38
CA PHE A 53 -1.33 -14.92 2.04
C PHE A 53 -1.54 -16.18 1.19
N LEU A 54 -0.58 -17.12 1.19
CA LEU A 54 -0.72 -18.39 0.49
C LEU A 54 -1.95 -19.17 0.96
N VAL A 55 -2.13 -19.29 2.28
CA VAL A 55 -3.31 -19.96 2.85
C VAL A 55 -4.60 -19.29 2.39
N GLY A 56 -4.67 -17.95 2.46
CA GLY A 56 -5.83 -17.20 2.01
C GLY A 56 -6.14 -17.42 0.52
N MET A 57 -5.12 -17.39 -0.35
CA MET A 57 -5.26 -17.64 -1.79
C MET A 57 -5.75 -19.05 -2.09
N ILE A 58 -5.19 -20.07 -1.41
CA ILE A 58 -5.63 -21.46 -1.57
C ILE A 58 -7.09 -21.61 -1.11
N LEU A 59 -7.43 -21.12 0.08
CA LEU A 59 -8.79 -21.20 0.60
C LEU A 59 -9.79 -20.48 -0.32
N THR A 60 -9.41 -19.32 -0.86
CA THR A 60 -10.25 -18.56 -1.80
C THR A 60 -10.52 -19.35 -3.09
N ALA A 61 -9.60 -20.21 -3.55
CA ALA A 61 -9.82 -21.03 -4.72
C ALA A 61 -10.89 -22.13 -4.52
N TYR A 62 -11.27 -22.42 -3.27
CA TYR A 62 -12.25 -23.47 -2.94
C TYR A 62 -13.54 -22.95 -2.31
N ILE A 63 -13.83 -21.64 -2.46
CA ILE A 63 -15.08 -21.04 -1.98
C ILE A 63 -16.29 -21.61 -2.73
N THR A 64 -17.40 -21.72 -2.02
CA THR A 64 -18.71 -22.14 -2.56
C THR A 64 -19.81 -21.16 -2.20
N GLU A 65 -19.65 -20.42 -1.10
CA GLU A 65 -20.61 -19.47 -0.59
C GLU A 65 -19.96 -18.08 -0.44
N LEU A 66 -20.76 -17.01 -0.52
CA LEU A 66 -20.27 -15.64 -0.42
C LEU A 66 -19.56 -15.36 0.91
N TRP A 67 -20.05 -15.89 2.02
CA TRP A 67 -19.43 -15.72 3.33
C TRP A 67 -18.05 -16.42 3.43
N HIS A 68 -17.83 -17.54 2.68
CA HIS A 68 -16.47 -18.11 2.54
C HIS A 68 -15.52 -17.10 1.93
N PHE A 69 -15.97 -16.36 0.89
CA PHE A 69 -15.17 -15.34 0.25
C PHE A 69 -14.86 -14.17 1.19
N TRP A 70 -15.82 -13.75 2.02
CA TRP A 70 -15.58 -12.73 3.05
C TRP A 70 -14.53 -13.16 4.08
N ILE A 71 -14.53 -14.42 4.50
CA ILE A 71 -13.54 -14.93 5.46
C ILE A 71 -12.19 -15.10 4.77
N THR A 72 -12.12 -15.80 3.64
CA THR A 72 -10.85 -16.19 3.04
C THR A 72 -10.14 -14.99 2.41
N TYR A 73 -10.83 -14.22 1.60
CA TYR A 73 -10.28 -13.03 0.96
C TYR A 73 -10.36 -11.79 1.88
N GLY A 74 -11.50 -11.52 2.47
CA GLY A 74 -11.68 -10.33 3.32
C GLY A 74 -10.85 -10.39 4.59
N LEU A 75 -11.02 -11.44 5.40
CA LEU A 75 -10.35 -11.52 6.70
C LEU A 75 -8.91 -12.04 6.58
N VAL A 76 -8.69 -13.24 6.00
CA VAL A 76 -7.37 -13.88 6.02
C VAL A 76 -6.36 -13.09 5.18
N LEU A 77 -6.72 -12.66 3.96
CA LEU A 77 -5.82 -11.85 3.15
C LEU A 77 -5.65 -10.43 3.70
N GLY A 78 -6.66 -9.86 4.36
CA GLY A 78 -6.53 -8.58 5.05
C GLY A 78 -5.50 -8.62 6.18
N VAL A 79 -5.53 -9.67 7.01
CA VAL A 79 -4.51 -9.92 8.05
C VAL A 79 -3.13 -10.13 7.43
N ALA A 80 -3.06 -10.96 6.38
CA ALA A 80 -1.81 -11.27 5.69
C ALA A 80 -1.15 -10.01 5.12
N GLN A 81 -1.95 -9.15 4.48
CA GLN A 81 -1.51 -7.87 3.92
C GLN A 81 -0.92 -6.95 4.99
N ALA A 82 -1.60 -6.77 6.12
CA ALA A 82 -1.11 -5.93 7.20
C ALA A 82 0.24 -6.43 7.75
N ILE A 83 0.32 -7.73 8.07
CA ILE A 83 1.53 -8.33 8.65
C ILE A 83 2.72 -8.29 7.68
N PHE A 84 2.49 -8.36 6.37
CA PHE A 84 3.54 -8.26 5.37
C PHE A 84 4.00 -6.82 5.14
N LEU A 85 3.07 -5.88 4.88
CA LEU A 85 3.40 -4.54 4.40
C LEU A 85 3.85 -3.58 5.49
N VAL A 86 3.19 -3.60 6.65
CA VAL A 86 3.42 -2.57 7.68
C VAL A 86 4.85 -2.58 8.23
N PRO A 87 5.49 -3.72 8.53
CA PRO A 87 6.88 -3.74 9.00
C PRO A 87 7.92 -3.41 7.94
N LEU A 88 7.57 -3.51 6.64
CA LEU A 88 8.51 -3.33 5.54
C LEU A 88 9.04 -1.89 5.46
N ILE A 89 8.17 -0.90 5.58
CA ILE A 89 8.54 0.52 5.42
C ILE A 89 9.52 0.97 6.51
N PRO A 90 9.24 0.79 7.82
CA PRO A 90 10.19 1.13 8.86
C PRO A 90 11.52 0.38 8.73
N ALA A 91 11.48 -0.90 8.34
CA ALA A 91 12.68 -1.69 8.12
C ALA A 91 13.54 -1.14 6.96
N ALA A 92 12.91 -0.68 5.87
CA ALA A 92 13.63 -0.02 4.79
C ALA A 92 14.25 1.32 5.23
N MET A 93 13.57 2.09 6.07
CA MET A 93 14.07 3.38 6.57
C MET A 93 15.36 3.27 7.38
N ILE A 94 15.59 2.17 8.08
CA ILE A 94 16.79 1.95 8.92
C ILE A 94 18.08 1.87 8.08
N TRP A 95 17.97 1.47 6.81
CA TRP A 95 19.10 1.35 5.90
C TRP A 95 19.65 2.69 5.41
N PHE A 96 18.93 3.79 5.64
CA PHE A 96 19.30 5.10 5.10
C PHE A 96 19.38 6.15 6.22
N ARG A 97 20.55 6.71 6.43
CA ARG A 97 20.75 7.89 7.28
C ARG A 97 20.46 9.18 6.54
N ARG A 98 20.99 9.26 5.33
CA ARG A 98 20.80 10.38 4.39
C ARG A 98 20.14 9.87 3.12
N HIS A 99 19.63 10.78 2.32
CA HIS A 99 18.90 10.46 1.08
C HIS A 99 17.66 9.56 1.30
N LEU A 100 17.05 9.65 2.49
CA LEU A 100 15.85 8.88 2.84
C LEU A 100 14.70 9.13 1.82
N GLY A 101 14.59 10.38 1.32
CA GLY A 101 13.58 10.75 0.34
C GLY A 101 13.68 9.91 -0.93
N LEU A 102 14.88 9.75 -1.50
CA LEU A 102 15.08 8.93 -2.70
C LEU A 102 14.74 7.45 -2.43
N ALA A 103 15.23 6.92 -1.32
CA ALA A 103 14.96 5.53 -0.93
C ALA A 103 13.46 5.25 -0.77
N MET A 104 12.75 6.14 -0.05
CA MET A 104 11.31 6.03 0.12
C MET A 104 10.55 6.23 -1.19
N GLY A 105 11.01 7.13 -2.06
CA GLY A 105 10.47 7.29 -3.39
C GLY A 105 10.49 5.99 -4.21
N LEU A 106 11.62 5.26 -4.18
CA LEU A 106 11.74 3.95 -4.85
C LEU A 106 10.81 2.89 -4.24
N VAL A 107 10.75 2.82 -2.90
CA VAL A 107 9.84 1.89 -2.22
C VAL A 107 8.38 2.23 -2.54
N MET A 108 8.00 3.49 -2.50
CA MET A 108 6.62 3.90 -2.81
C MET A 108 6.28 3.72 -4.30
N ALA A 109 7.24 3.89 -5.22
CA ALA A 109 7.03 3.67 -6.65
C ALA A 109 6.64 2.22 -6.96
N SER A 110 7.12 1.24 -6.18
CA SER A 110 6.76 -0.17 -6.33
C SER A 110 5.24 -0.42 -6.17
N TRP A 111 4.55 0.41 -5.39
CA TRP A 111 3.08 0.34 -5.22
C TRP A 111 2.32 0.70 -6.50
N GLY A 112 2.90 1.54 -7.36
CA GLY A 112 2.35 1.79 -8.70
C GLY A 112 2.73 0.71 -9.70
N LEU A 113 3.96 0.18 -9.60
CA LEU A 113 4.47 -0.84 -10.51
C LEU A 113 3.71 -2.17 -10.36
N GLY A 114 3.35 -2.55 -9.12
CA GLY A 114 2.60 -3.77 -8.84
C GLY A 114 1.31 -3.87 -9.66
N PRO A 115 0.33 -2.99 -9.49
CA PRO A 115 -0.90 -2.99 -10.27
C PRO A 115 -0.67 -2.83 -11.77
N ALA A 116 0.30 -2.00 -12.20
CA ALA A 116 0.59 -1.79 -13.61
C ALA A 116 0.99 -3.09 -14.33
N LEU A 117 1.76 -3.95 -13.68
CA LEU A 117 2.20 -5.23 -14.23
C LEU A 117 1.23 -6.39 -13.93
N ALA A 118 0.70 -6.43 -12.71
CA ALA A 118 -0.12 -7.56 -12.26
C ALA A 118 -1.52 -7.55 -12.88
N THR A 119 -2.14 -6.38 -13.11
CA THR A 119 -3.51 -6.30 -13.63
C THR A 119 -3.68 -7.00 -14.99
N PRO A 120 -2.84 -6.71 -16.02
CA PRO A 120 -2.97 -7.41 -17.31
C PRO A 120 -2.65 -8.90 -17.18
N LEU A 121 -1.68 -9.28 -16.35
CA LEU A 121 -1.35 -10.69 -16.11
C LEU A 121 -2.52 -11.44 -15.47
N ILE A 122 -3.14 -10.85 -14.43
CA ILE A 122 -4.30 -11.43 -13.75
C ILE A 122 -5.47 -11.57 -14.74
N ALA A 123 -5.74 -10.53 -15.54
CA ALA A 123 -6.81 -10.58 -16.54
C ALA A 123 -6.59 -11.72 -17.54
N TYR A 124 -5.38 -11.86 -18.08
CA TYR A 124 -5.01 -12.96 -18.97
C TYR A 124 -5.19 -14.34 -18.32
N MET A 125 -4.74 -14.47 -17.05
CA MET A 125 -4.87 -15.74 -16.31
C MET A 125 -6.34 -16.08 -16.04
N LEU A 126 -7.17 -15.09 -15.72
CA LEU A 126 -8.61 -15.30 -15.53
C LEU A 126 -9.30 -15.80 -16.80
N ASP A 127 -8.90 -15.27 -17.96
CA ASP A 127 -9.43 -15.65 -19.26
C ASP A 127 -9.02 -17.07 -19.65
N VAL A 128 -7.75 -17.43 -19.47
CA VAL A 128 -7.18 -18.72 -19.92
C VAL A 128 -7.40 -19.86 -18.92
N LEU A 129 -7.22 -19.60 -17.61
CA LEU A 129 -7.21 -20.62 -16.56
C LEU A 129 -8.50 -20.65 -15.73
N GLY A 130 -9.33 -19.61 -15.86
CA GLY A 130 -10.46 -19.38 -14.96
C GLY A 130 -10.02 -18.90 -13.58
N TRP A 131 -10.98 -18.41 -12.78
CA TRP A 131 -10.69 -17.76 -11.51
C TRP A 131 -10.04 -18.70 -10.47
N LYS A 132 -10.53 -19.93 -10.34
CA LYS A 132 -10.04 -20.91 -9.36
C LYS A 132 -8.55 -21.23 -9.54
N SER A 133 -8.17 -21.58 -10.76
CA SER A 133 -6.77 -21.90 -11.08
C SER A 133 -5.89 -20.65 -11.00
N SER A 134 -6.43 -19.48 -11.35
CA SER A 134 -5.71 -18.21 -11.22
C SER A 134 -5.36 -17.90 -9.75
N PHE A 135 -6.28 -18.10 -8.80
CA PHE A 135 -5.98 -17.94 -7.38
C PHE A 135 -4.89 -18.90 -6.90
N LEU A 136 -4.93 -20.17 -7.32
CA LEU A 136 -3.92 -21.17 -6.94
C LEU A 136 -2.55 -20.83 -7.52
N VAL A 137 -2.47 -20.59 -8.83
CA VAL A 137 -1.20 -20.31 -9.52
C VAL A 137 -0.58 -19.02 -9.01
N LEU A 138 -1.38 -17.93 -8.91
CA LEU A 138 -0.90 -16.66 -8.38
C LEU A 138 -0.49 -16.77 -6.90
N GLY A 139 -1.25 -17.49 -6.09
CA GLY A 139 -0.93 -17.71 -4.69
C GLY A 139 0.41 -18.41 -4.52
N ILE A 140 0.63 -19.54 -5.22
CA ILE A 140 1.86 -20.32 -5.15
C ILE A 140 3.05 -19.55 -5.75
N ALA A 141 2.88 -18.97 -6.94
CA ALA A 141 3.95 -18.22 -7.60
C ALA A 141 4.39 -17.00 -6.80
N SER A 142 3.42 -16.23 -6.27
CA SER A 142 3.72 -15.07 -5.41
C SER A 142 4.39 -15.49 -4.11
N PHE A 143 3.93 -16.57 -3.47
CA PHE A 143 4.55 -17.12 -2.27
C PHE A 143 6.01 -17.51 -2.51
N ALA A 144 6.29 -18.27 -3.57
CA ALA A 144 7.64 -18.69 -3.92
C ALA A 144 8.55 -17.48 -4.20
N LEU A 145 8.08 -16.52 -5.00
CA LEU A 145 8.82 -15.29 -5.29
C LEU A 145 9.10 -14.49 -4.01
N MET A 146 8.09 -14.30 -3.16
CA MET A 146 8.25 -13.57 -1.91
C MET A 146 9.22 -14.25 -0.96
N LEU A 147 9.21 -15.58 -0.86
CA LEU A 147 10.19 -16.30 -0.04
C LEU A 147 11.63 -16.08 -0.52
N VAL A 148 11.87 -16.09 -1.82
CA VAL A 148 13.19 -15.79 -2.40
C VAL A 148 13.64 -14.37 -2.03
N LEU A 149 12.76 -13.38 -2.21
CA LEU A 149 13.06 -11.99 -1.85
C LEU A 149 13.28 -11.81 -0.35
N ILE A 150 12.46 -12.44 0.50
CA ILE A 150 12.61 -12.41 1.96
C ILE A 150 13.89 -13.09 2.41
N ALA A 151 14.33 -14.16 1.73
CA ALA A 151 15.61 -14.81 2.04
C ALA A 151 16.79 -13.84 1.88
N MET A 152 16.74 -12.99 0.85
CA MET A 152 17.76 -11.94 0.61
C MET A 152 17.62 -10.75 1.57
N PHE A 153 16.44 -10.53 2.13
CA PHE A 153 16.17 -9.39 3.01
C PHE A 153 16.93 -9.51 4.34
N ARG A 154 17.46 -8.38 4.83
CA ARG A 154 18.08 -8.24 6.15
C ARG A 154 17.37 -7.15 6.92
N ASN A 155 17.12 -7.35 8.21
CA ASN A 155 16.40 -6.38 9.03
C ASN A 155 17.18 -5.08 9.18
N ARG A 156 18.51 -5.16 9.28
CA ARG A 156 19.39 -4.03 9.61
C ARG A 156 20.71 -4.12 8.88
N PRO A 157 21.38 -2.98 8.63
CA PRO A 157 22.74 -2.96 8.09
C PRO A 157 23.75 -3.76 8.93
N GLY A 158 23.63 -3.68 10.28
CA GLY A 158 24.49 -4.42 11.20
C GLY A 158 24.41 -5.95 11.07
N ASP A 159 23.30 -6.51 10.56
CA ASP A 159 23.15 -7.96 10.32
C ASP A 159 24.18 -8.50 9.30
N ILE A 160 24.77 -7.64 8.50
CA ILE A 160 25.81 -7.96 7.49
C ILE A 160 27.07 -7.10 7.65
N SER A 161 27.26 -6.52 8.82
CA SER A 161 28.45 -5.72 9.17
C SER A 161 28.70 -4.52 8.23
N VAL A 162 27.64 -3.89 7.70
CA VAL A 162 27.72 -2.65 6.93
C VAL A 162 27.09 -1.50 7.69
N LEU A 163 27.51 -0.27 7.37
CA LEU A 163 26.88 0.94 7.90
C LEU A 163 25.65 1.30 7.06
N ALA A 164 24.69 2.00 7.68
CA ALA A 164 23.57 2.56 6.95
C ALA A 164 24.07 3.55 5.90
N TYR A 165 23.41 3.57 4.75
CA TYR A 165 23.79 4.44 3.64
C TYR A 165 23.79 5.93 4.04
N GLY A 166 24.86 6.63 3.73
CA GLY A 166 25.05 8.03 4.09
C GLY A 166 25.50 8.27 5.53
N THR A 167 26.03 7.24 6.23
CA THR A 167 26.69 7.40 7.53
C THR A 167 28.03 8.12 7.37
N GLU A 168 28.29 9.14 8.16
CA GLU A 168 29.57 9.85 8.28
C GLU A 168 30.34 9.40 9.53
N PRO A 169 31.69 9.60 9.56
CA PRO A 169 32.52 9.16 10.69
C PRO A 169 32.09 9.71 12.05
N ASP A 170 31.54 10.93 12.09
CA ASP A 170 31.11 11.62 13.30
C ASP A 170 29.67 11.30 13.70
N ASP A 171 28.96 10.51 12.91
CA ASP A 171 27.59 10.12 13.22
C ASP A 171 27.56 9.15 14.41
N PRO A 172 26.63 9.34 15.40
CA PRO A 172 26.47 8.39 16.49
C PRO A 172 26.09 7.00 15.95
N PRO A 173 26.62 5.90 16.53
CA PRO A 173 26.32 4.56 16.07
C PRO A 173 24.82 4.29 16.12
N LEU A 174 24.27 3.64 15.09
CA LEU A 174 22.91 3.12 15.13
C LEU A 174 22.86 1.99 16.16
N SER A 175 21.83 1.98 17.01
CA SER A 175 21.65 0.89 17.95
C SER A 175 21.42 -0.42 17.20
N ASP A 176 22.30 -1.40 17.42
CA ASP A 176 22.17 -2.75 16.86
C ASP A 176 21.07 -3.57 17.54
N ARG A 177 20.51 -3.06 18.63
CA ARG A 177 19.45 -3.74 19.39
C ARG A 177 18.09 -3.09 19.13
N LEU A 178 17.05 -3.91 19.15
CA LEU A 178 15.68 -3.43 19.25
C LEU A 178 15.57 -2.61 20.55
N PRO A 179 14.89 -1.44 20.50
CA PRO A 179 14.70 -0.66 21.71
C PRO A 179 13.92 -1.49 22.75
N PRO A 180 14.20 -1.28 24.06
CA PRO A 180 13.42 -1.89 25.11
C PRO A 180 11.92 -1.61 24.92
N LEU A 181 11.09 -2.60 25.25
CA LEU A 181 9.63 -2.47 25.11
C LEU A 181 9.07 -1.28 25.87
N GLU A 182 9.61 -0.99 27.04
CA GLU A 182 9.20 0.15 27.86
C GLU A 182 9.41 1.48 27.14
N LEU A 183 10.58 1.66 26.52
CA LEU A 183 10.88 2.86 25.73
C LEU A 183 9.98 3.00 24.51
N LEU A 184 9.65 1.85 23.90
CA LEU A 184 8.74 1.80 22.75
C LEU A 184 7.31 2.24 23.12
N GLU A 185 6.80 1.72 24.24
CA GLU A 185 5.46 2.06 24.73
C GLU A 185 5.38 3.53 25.23
N GLU A 186 6.41 4.00 25.92
CA GLU A 186 6.52 5.41 26.33
C GLU A 186 6.48 6.34 25.12
N PHE A 187 7.31 6.06 24.11
CA PHE A 187 7.33 6.84 22.88
C PHE A 187 5.97 6.85 22.17
N LYS A 188 5.32 5.70 22.02
CA LYS A 188 3.98 5.60 21.44
C LYS A 188 2.95 6.40 22.25
N GLY A 189 3.05 6.34 23.58
CA GLY A 189 2.20 7.11 24.49
C GLY A 189 2.35 8.61 24.27
N HIS A 190 3.57 9.13 24.20
CA HIS A 190 3.84 10.53 23.93
C HIS A 190 3.33 10.96 22.56
N MET A 191 3.63 10.18 21.53
CA MET A 191 3.23 10.49 20.16
C MET A 191 1.71 10.60 20.01
N ARG A 192 0.94 9.64 20.58
CA ARG A 192 -0.53 9.64 20.55
C ARG A 192 -1.18 10.82 21.30
N ARG A 193 -0.46 11.50 22.18
CA ARG A 193 -0.93 12.71 22.86
C ARG A 193 -0.75 13.97 22.01
N THR A 194 -0.05 13.89 20.88
CA THR A 194 0.20 15.04 20.02
C THR A 194 -0.93 15.26 19.02
N GLY A 195 -1.38 16.50 18.84
CA GLY A 195 -2.34 16.84 17.78
C GLY A 195 -1.80 16.58 16.37
N ALA A 196 -0.47 16.66 16.19
CA ALA A 196 0.17 16.37 14.91
C ALA A 196 -0.07 14.91 14.46
N TYR A 197 0.03 13.95 15.39
CA TYR A 197 -0.22 12.55 15.10
C TYR A 197 -1.64 12.31 14.57
N TRP A 198 -2.64 12.79 15.28
CA TRP A 198 -4.05 12.62 14.90
C TRP A 198 -4.40 13.36 13.62
N ASN A 199 -3.85 14.55 13.42
CA ASN A 199 -4.05 15.31 12.18
C ASN A 199 -3.49 14.54 10.97
N MET A 200 -2.26 14.02 11.08
CA MET A 200 -1.65 13.21 10.01
C MET A 200 -2.44 11.93 9.73
N SER A 201 -2.86 11.21 10.77
CA SER A 201 -3.68 10.00 10.65
C SER A 201 -5.03 10.29 9.98
N SER A 202 -5.69 11.40 10.36
CA SER A 202 -6.97 11.80 9.76
C SER A 202 -6.84 12.18 8.29
N ILE A 203 -5.79 12.94 7.93
CA ILE A 203 -5.52 13.30 6.54
C ILE A 203 -5.28 12.06 5.70
N HIS A 204 -4.46 11.13 6.18
CA HIS A 204 -4.19 9.88 5.48
C HIS A 204 -5.46 9.04 5.32
N PHE A 205 -6.23 8.87 6.39
CA PHE A 205 -7.50 8.13 6.35
C PHE A 205 -8.46 8.70 5.30
N LEU A 206 -8.68 10.01 5.30
CA LEU A 206 -9.57 10.67 4.33
C LEU A 206 -9.05 10.53 2.89
N GLY A 207 -7.73 10.65 2.68
CA GLY A 207 -7.09 10.41 1.39
C GLY A 207 -7.30 8.97 0.91
N CYS A 208 -7.07 7.98 1.79
CA CYS A 208 -7.29 6.57 1.49
C CYS A 208 -8.74 6.26 1.12
N VAL A 209 -9.71 6.80 1.86
CA VAL A 209 -11.14 6.65 1.53
C VAL A 209 -11.43 7.25 0.15
N GLY A 210 -10.94 8.46 -0.12
CA GLY A 210 -11.14 9.14 -1.40
C GLY A 210 -10.61 8.33 -2.59
N HIS A 211 -9.36 7.86 -2.53
CA HIS A 211 -8.82 7.09 -3.64
C HIS A 211 -9.40 5.67 -3.77
N ALA A 212 -9.76 5.03 -2.65
CA ALA A 212 -10.38 3.70 -2.69
C ALA A 212 -11.72 3.73 -3.44
N VAL A 213 -12.56 4.75 -3.18
CA VAL A 213 -13.82 4.94 -3.91
C VAL A 213 -13.56 5.06 -5.42
N ILE A 214 -12.59 5.88 -5.82
CA ILE A 214 -12.25 6.04 -7.24
C ILE A 214 -11.74 4.74 -7.86
N LEU A 215 -10.82 4.04 -7.20
CA LEU A 215 -10.26 2.79 -7.74
C LEU A 215 -11.31 1.70 -7.94
N ILE A 216 -12.33 1.66 -7.08
CA ILE A 216 -13.43 0.68 -7.19
C ILE A 216 -14.38 1.04 -8.33
N TRP A 217 -14.73 2.33 -8.46
CA TRP A 217 -15.85 2.75 -9.30
C TRP A 217 -15.44 3.30 -10.68
N ILE A 218 -14.17 3.63 -10.90
CA ILE A 218 -13.74 4.28 -12.15
C ILE A 218 -13.97 3.41 -13.39
N ILE A 219 -13.74 2.10 -13.31
CA ILE A 219 -14.00 1.19 -14.44
C ILE A 219 -15.50 1.08 -14.73
N PRO A 220 -16.38 0.76 -13.75
CA PRO A 220 -17.83 0.78 -13.96
C PRO A 220 -18.34 2.11 -14.53
N MET A 221 -17.89 3.24 -14.02
CA MET A 221 -18.28 4.56 -14.53
C MET A 221 -17.85 4.76 -15.98
N ALA A 222 -16.63 4.39 -16.31
CA ALA A 222 -16.08 4.56 -17.66
C ALA A 222 -16.79 3.65 -18.69
N THR A 223 -17.14 2.42 -18.30
CA THR A 223 -17.92 1.52 -19.18
C THR A 223 -19.35 2.00 -19.36
N GLN A 224 -19.99 2.53 -18.32
CA GLN A 224 -21.29 3.19 -18.44
C GLN A 224 -21.22 4.46 -19.32
N GLY A 225 -20.10 5.17 -19.29
CA GLY A 225 -19.81 6.30 -20.17
C GLY A 225 -19.43 5.92 -21.60
N GLY A 226 -19.57 4.64 -22.00
CA GLY A 226 -19.41 4.14 -23.38
C GLY A 226 -18.00 3.65 -23.72
N LEU A 227 -17.05 3.58 -22.76
CA LEU A 227 -15.75 2.97 -23.02
C LEU A 227 -15.85 1.44 -23.03
N THR A 228 -15.06 0.80 -23.88
CA THR A 228 -14.87 -0.66 -23.80
C THR A 228 -14.20 -1.04 -22.48
N LEU A 229 -14.36 -2.28 -22.04
CA LEU A 229 -13.70 -2.76 -20.81
C LEU A 229 -12.18 -2.59 -20.86
N VAL A 230 -11.57 -2.83 -22.01
CA VAL A 230 -10.14 -2.61 -22.25
C VAL A 230 -9.81 -1.13 -22.11
N GLY A 231 -10.57 -0.24 -22.76
CA GLY A 231 -10.40 1.21 -22.62
C GLY A 231 -10.54 1.68 -21.18
N ALA A 232 -11.57 1.21 -20.46
CA ALA A 232 -11.77 1.54 -19.05
C ALA A 232 -10.61 1.02 -18.15
N SER A 233 -10.07 -0.15 -18.41
CA SER A 233 -8.93 -0.70 -17.66
C SER A 233 -7.63 0.10 -17.87
N LEU A 234 -7.44 0.69 -19.05
CA LEU A 234 -6.30 1.57 -19.34
C LEU A 234 -6.29 2.84 -18.47
N ILE A 235 -7.44 3.28 -17.98
CA ILE A 235 -7.52 4.43 -17.03
C ILE A 235 -6.68 4.13 -15.79
N ILE A 236 -6.84 2.95 -15.19
CA ILE A 236 -6.04 2.54 -14.01
C ILE A 236 -4.56 2.41 -14.39
N THR A 237 -4.26 1.90 -15.56
CA THR A 237 -2.87 1.79 -16.05
C THR A 237 -2.23 3.19 -16.16
N VAL A 238 -2.91 4.15 -16.79
CA VAL A 238 -2.43 5.54 -16.90
C VAL A 238 -2.24 6.16 -15.53
N MET A 239 -3.23 6.04 -14.63
CA MET A 239 -3.12 6.51 -13.24
C MET A 239 -1.91 5.92 -12.53
N SER A 240 -1.70 4.61 -12.67
CA SER A 240 -0.59 3.89 -12.03
C SER A 240 0.77 4.35 -12.56
N VAL A 241 0.93 4.45 -13.88
CA VAL A 241 2.18 4.92 -14.51
C VAL A 241 2.52 6.35 -14.09
N VAL A 242 1.54 7.25 -14.13
CA VAL A 242 1.71 8.63 -13.67
C VAL A 242 2.07 8.68 -12.19
N SER A 243 1.41 7.84 -11.37
CA SER A 243 1.67 7.78 -9.94
C SER A 243 3.11 7.32 -9.62
N ILE A 244 3.72 6.43 -10.41
CA ILE A 244 5.11 6.01 -10.24
C ILE A 244 6.05 7.22 -10.31
N VAL A 245 5.90 8.03 -11.37
CA VAL A 245 6.71 9.24 -11.55
C VAL A 245 6.55 10.20 -10.36
N THR A 246 5.31 10.40 -9.93
CA THR A 246 5.03 11.29 -8.81
C THR A 246 5.58 10.76 -7.49
N ARG A 247 5.46 9.46 -7.22
CA ARG A 247 6.03 8.83 -6.02
C ARG A 247 7.54 8.97 -5.95
N LEU A 248 8.24 8.87 -7.08
CA LEU A 248 9.69 9.07 -7.15
C LEU A 248 10.08 10.54 -6.90
N THR A 249 9.31 11.49 -7.43
CA THR A 249 9.64 12.92 -7.36
C THR A 249 9.15 13.59 -6.08
N THR A 250 8.07 13.11 -5.47
CA THR A 250 7.46 13.71 -4.27
C THR A 250 8.45 13.92 -3.11
N PRO A 251 9.29 12.95 -2.73
CA PRO A 251 10.24 13.16 -1.64
C PRO A 251 11.23 14.28 -1.93
N LEU A 252 11.73 14.38 -3.17
CA LEU A 252 12.64 15.43 -3.60
C LEU A 252 11.97 16.81 -3.57
N LEU A 253 10.72 16.88 -4.01
CA LEU A 253 9.92 18.10 -3.94
C LEU A 253 9.64 18.50 -2.48
N CYS A 254 9.37 17.53 -1.61
CA CYS A 254 9.16 17.77 -0.18
C CYS A 254 10.41 18.32 0.51
N GLU A 255 11.60 17.83 0.18
CA GLU A 255 12.87 18.33 0.69
C GLU A 255 13.14 19.76 0.22
N ARG A 256 12.89 20.06 -1.06
CA ARG A 256 13.18 21.38 -1.66
C ARG A 256 12.17 22.46 -1.29
N PHE A 257 10.87 22.15 -1.33
CA PHE A 257 9.78 23.14 -1.21
C PHE A 257 8.99 23.04 0.11
N GLY A 258 9.33 22.05 0.92
CA GLY A 258 8.67 21.79 2.20
C GLY A 258 7.49 20.83 2.08
N VAL A 259 7.52 19.80 2.91
CA VAL A 259 6.60 18.66 2.87
C VAL A 259 5.12 19.06 3.01
N ARG A 260 4.81 20.05 3.88
CA ARG A 260 3.42 20.51 4.10
C ARG A 260 2.80 21.09 2.81
N ARG A 261 3.54 21.98 2.13
CA ARG A 261 3.03 22.64 0.89
C ARG A 261 2.82 21.62 -0.22
N ILE A 262 3.79 20.74 -0.42
CA ILE A 262 3.76 19.73 -1.48
C ILE A 262 2.62 18.74 -1.26
N MET A 263 2.47 18.21 -0.05
CA MET A 263 1.36 17.29 0.25
C MET A 263 0.00 17.97 0.12
N THR A 264 -0.16 19.21 0.59
CA THR A 264 -1.43 19.95 0.39
C THR A 264 -1.76 20.07 -1.10
N GLY A 265 -0.77 20.39 -1.94
CA GLY A 265 -0.95 20.46 -3.40
C GLY A 265 -1.41 19.12 -3.99
N PHE A 266 -0.81 18.01 -3.56
CA PHE A 266 -1.21 16.69 -4.05
C PHE A 266 -2.60 16.26 -3.60
N TYR A 267 -3.01 16.55 -2.37
CA TYR A 267 -4.38 16.28 -1.92
C TYR A 267 -5.43 17.12 -2.68
N VAL A 268 -5.13 18.38 -2.95
CA VAL A 268 -6.00 19.23 -3.81
C VAL A 268 -6.06 18.63 -5.21
N LEU A 269 -4.92 18.23 -5.77
CA LEU A 269 -4.85 17.64 -7.11
C LEU A 269 -5.46 16.23 -7.18
N GLN A 270 -5.58 15.52 -6.07
CA GLN A 270 -6.33 14.26 -5.97
C GLN A 270 -7.84 14.49 -5.94
N GLY A 271 -8.31 15.51 -5.24
CA GLY A 271 -9.74 15.79 -5.08
C GLY A 271 -10.37 16.52 -6.26
N THR A 272 -9.72 17.56 -6.77
CA THR A 272 -10.32 18.44 -7.80
C THR A 272 -10.62 17.74 -9.13
N PRO A 273 -9.80 16.80 -9.66
CA PRO A 273 -10.11 16.15 -10.92
C PRO A 273 -11.37 15.27 -10.87
N VAL A 274 -11.83 14.87 -9.67
CA VAL A 274 -13.07 14.10 -9.51
C VAL A 274 -14.27 14.88 -10.12
N LEU A 275 -14.21 16.20 -10.13
CA LEU A 275 -15.24 17.04 -10.77
C LEU A 275 -15.37 16.78 -12.28
N LEU A 276 -14.33 16.31 -12.95
CA LEU A 276 -14.37 15.93 -14.36
C LEU A 276 -15.30 14.75 -14.63
N LEU A 277 -15.49 13.88 -13.63
CA LEU A 277 -16.33 12.69 -13.75
C LEU A 277 -17.84 13.01 -13.76
N PHE A 278 -18.22 14.25 -13.48
CA PHE A 278 -19.61 14.73 -13.64
C PHE A 278 -19.97 15.07 -15.09
N ALA A 279 -19.00 15.04 -16.01
CA ALA A 279 -19.21 15.30 -17.44
C ALA A 279 -18.64 14.14 -18.28
N PRO A 280 -19.18 12.90 -18.11
CA PRO A 280 -18.64 11.69 -18.74
C PRO A 280 -18.80 11.68 -20.26
N GLU A 281 -19.67 12.54 -20.80
CA GLU A 281 -19.93 12.71 -22.23
C GLU A 281 -18.80 13.43 -22.97
N ILE A 282 -17.87 14.10 -22.25
CA ILE A 282 -16.75 14.79 -22.88
C ILE A 282 -15.73 13.75 -23.36
N PRO A 283 -15.40 13.70 -24.66
CA PRO A 283 -14.45 12.75 -25.21
C PRO A 283 -13.09 12.82 -24.48
N GLY A 284 -12.60 11.66 -24.00
CA GLY A 284 -11.31 11.57 -23.36
C GLY A 284 -11.25 12.06 -21.89
N VAL A 285 -12.37 12.52 -21.31
CA VAL A 285 -12.41 13.05 -19.93
C VAL A 285 -11.84 12.06 -18.90
N PHE A 286 -12.11 10.78 -19.05
CA PHE A 286 -11.59 9.75 -18.16
C PHE A 286 -10.06 9.64 -18.18
N TYR A 287 -9.42 9.86 -19.32
CA TYR A 287 -7.95 9.83 -19.42
C TYR A 287 -7.33 11.13 -18.91
N ILE A 288 -7.98 12.28 -19.11
CA ILE A 288 -7.57 13.54 -18.50
C ILE A 288 -7.65 13.42 -16.97
N PHE A 289 -8.76 12.87 -16.49
CA PHE A 289 -8.93 12.54 -15.08
C PHE A 289 -7.81 11.60 -14.59
N ALA A 290 -7.52 10.52 -15.33
CA ALA A 290 -6.49 9.54 -14.96
C ALA A 290 -5.11 10.17 -14.76
N VAL A 291 -4.71 11.08 -15.64
CA VAL A 291 -3.44 11.81 -15.51
C VAL A 291 -3.45 12.73 -14.29
N ALA A 292 -4.45 13.58 -14.17
CA ALA A 292 -4.53 14.58 -13.11
C ALA A 292 -4.66 13.92 -11.72
N PHE A 293 -5.56 12.95 -11.59
CA PHE A 293 -5.74 12.17 -10.35
C PHE A 293 -4.51 11.34 -10.04
N GLY A 294 -3.88 10.70 -11.04
CA GLY A 294 -2.67 9.89 -10.88
C GLY A 294 -1.50 10.67 -10.29
N VAL A 295 -1.35 11.96 -10.64
CA VAL A 295 -0.36 12.86 -10.02
C VAL A 295 -0.67 13.06 -8.54
N GLY A 296 -1.90 13.40 -8.18
CA GLY A 296 -2.33 13.58 -6.78
C GLY A 296 -2.16 12.30 -5.97
N TYR A 297 -2.68 11.19 -6.48
CA TYR A 297 -2.62 9.86 -5.88
C TYR A 297 -1.19 9.37 -5.63
N GLY A 298 -0.28 9.59 -6.57
CA GLY A 298 1.14 9.26 -6.39
C GLY A 298 1.81 10.10 -5.31
N GLY A 299 1.46 11.39 -5.21
CA GLY A 299 2.05 12.32 -4.24
C GLY A 299 1.56 12.14 -2.81
N GLU A 300 0.34 11.65 -2.60
CA GLU A 300 -0.30 11.50 -1.31
C GLU A 300 0.56 10.71 -0.30
N THR A 301 1.06 9.55 -0.69
CA THR A 301 1.76 8.64 0.22
C THR A 301 3.24 8.95 0.38
N GLY A 302 3.87 9.60 -0.61
CA GLY A 302 5.32 9.80 -0.66
C GLY A 302 5.86 10.75 0.43
N GLY A 303 5.04 11.65 0.95
CA GLY A 303 5.45 12.63 1.98
C GLY A 303 5.31 12.14 3.42
N PHE A 304 4.52 11.10 3.70
CA PHE A 304 4.28 10.64 5.09
C PHE A 304 5.54 10.18 5.83
N PRO A 305 6.45 9.41 5.25
CA PRO A 305 7.69 9.03 5.92
C PRO A 305 8.54 10.25 6.31
N ILE A 306 8.56 11.28 5.46
CA ILE A 306 9.29 12.53 5.72
C ILE A 306 8.62 13.33 6.84
N LEU A 307 7.28 13.42 6.84
CA LEU A 307 6.52 14.05 7.92
C LEU A 307 6.76 13.34 9.25
N ASN A 308 6.64 12.03 9.28
CA ASN A 308 6.87 11.24 10.48
C ASN A 308 8.28 11.49 11.04
N ARG A 309 9.29 11.45 10.19
CA ARG A 309 10.67 11.73 10.61
C ARG A 309 10.85 13.17 11.11
N LYS A 310 10.19 14.14 10.50
CA LYS A 310 10.26 15.55 10.91
C LYS A 310 9.62 15.79 12.28
N TYR A 311 8.47 15.16 12.56
CA TYR A 311 7.73 15.37 13.82
C TYR A 311 8.18 14.45 14.96
N PHE A 312 8.62 13.24 14.65
CA PHE A 312 8.88 12.18 15.64
C PHE A 312 10.32 11.67 15.64
N GLY A 313 11.19 12.18 14.77
CA GLY A 313 12.61 11.86 14.75
C GLY A 313 12.92 10.45 14.24
N HIS A 314 13.97 9.81 14.80
CA HIS A 314 14.47 8.50 14.39
C HIS A 314 13.96 7.35 15.28
N ALA A 315 12.94 7.61 16.06
CA ALA A 315 12.38 6.60 16.95
C ALA A 315 11.75 5.42 16.19
N PRO A 316 11.61 4.26 16.81
CA PRO A 316 10.99 3.09 16.19
C PRO A 316 9.51 3.38 15.93
N MET A 317 9.14 3.41 14.66
CA MET A 317 7.85 3.89 14.19
C MET A 317 6.90 2.78 13.74
N GLY A 318 7.28 1.49 13.84
CA GLY A 318 6.50 0.40 13.27
C GLY A 318 5.05 0.36 13.74
N GLY A 319 4.82 0.30 15.05
CA GLY A 319 3.46 0.30 15.59
C GLY A 319 2.71 1.62 15.40
N ALA A 320 3.44 2.74 15.37
CA ALA A 320 2.87 4.06 15.13
C ALA A 320 2.49 4.26 13.66
N HIS A 321 3.38 3.84 12.76
CA HIS A 321 3.12 3.83 11.32
C HIS A 321 1.96 2.89 10.97
N GLY A 322 1.92 1.70 11.60
CA GLY A 322 0.81 0.77 11.42
C GLY A 322 -0.55 1.31 11.85
N PHE A 323 -0.59 2.24 12.81
CA PHE A 323 -1.84 2.93 13.16
C PHE A 323 -2.22 4.02 12.15
N GLN A 324 -1.24 4.61 11.48
CA GLN A 324 -1.47 5.63 10.45
C GLN A 324 -1.90 5.02 9.10
N MET A 325 -1.49 3.78 8.82
CA MET A 325 -1.84 3.03 7.59
C MET A 325 -3.20 2.36 7.70
#